data_91f243f584419d438a34e0a68185068f
#
_entry.id   91f243f584419d438a34e0a68185068f
#
_cell.length_a   1.000
_cell.length_b   1.000
_cell.length_c   1.000
_cell.angle_alpha   90.00
_cell.angle_beta   90.00
_cell.angle_gamma   90.00
#
_symmetry.space_group_name_H-M   'P 1'
#
loop_
_entity.id
_entity.type
_entity.pdbx_description
1 polymer ?
#
loop_
_entity_poly.entity_id
_entity_poly.type
_entity_poly.pdbx_seq_one_letter_code
_entity_poly.pdbx_strand_id
1 'polypeptide(L)'
;TPIKSSAASDVYKRQVLNEKAEIVNPINPDYDVPDGSITFKNVNFRYNQTSEKPILENINIHINSGETIGIMGGTGSAKSSFVNLISRLYDIEPPADENTESYLLVGGKDVKSYDLDTLRQEVSVVLQKNVLFSGSILDNLRWGDPNATEEECIKACKLACADEFIEKMPDKYNTHIEQGGANVSGGQKQRLCIARALLKKPKILILDDSTSAVDTLTDSRIRKAFKEEIPDTTKIIIAQRISSIMDADRIIVLDDGKINGIGTHNELLENNEIYREVYMQQSNDNGDFDKKGGEA
;
A
#
# COMPACT_ATOMS: atom_id res chain seq x y z
N THR A 1 21.78 33.70 33.47
CA THR A 1 22.40 33.32 32.20
C THR A 1 21.44 32.66 31.22
N PRO A 2 20.56 33.44 30.52
CA PRO A 2 19.59 32.87 29.53
C PRO A 2 20.16 32.74 28.12
N ILE A 3 21.34 33.25 27.81
CA ILE A 3 21.81 33.42 26.40
C ILE A 3 22.32 32.10 25.77
N LYS A 4 22.77 31.13 26.57
CA LYS A 4 23.25 29.85 26.03
C LYS A 4 22.15 28.92 25.51
N SER A 5 20.94 29.06 26.01
CA SER A 5 19.78 28.26 25.59
C SER A 5 19.22 28.67 24.23
N SER A 6 19.26 29.97 23.90
CA SER A 6 18.76 30.46 22.60
C SER A 6 19.71 30.11 21.45
N ALA A 7 21.02 30.26 21.65
CA ALA A 7 22.01 29.93 20.61
C ALA A 7 22.01 28.44 20.24
N ALA A 8 21.89 27.54 21.22
CA ALA A 8 21.77 26.09 20.94
C ALA A 8 20.45 25.75 20.20
N SER A 9 19.34 26.40 20.55
CA SER A 9 18.07 26.26 19.88
C SER A 9 18.14 26.79 18.43
N ASP A 10 18.85 27.89 18.19
CA ASP A 10 19.00 28.47 16.85
C ASP A 10 19.92 27.64 15.95
N VAL A 11 20.97 27.02 16.51
CA VAL A 11 21.83 26.07 15.79
C VAL A 11 21.02 24.83 15.38
N TYR A 12 20.22 24.27 16.29
CA TYR A 12 19.36 23.12 15.99
C TYR A 12 18.31 23.44 14.93
N LYS A 13 17.64 24.59 15.04
CA LYS A 13 16.69 25.05 14.00
C LYS A 13 17.35 25.21 12.63
N ARG A 14 18.57 25.78 12.59
CA ARG A 14 19.31 25.92 11.33
C ARG A 14 19.73 24.58 10.75
N GLN A 15 20.06 23.58 11.56
CA GLN A 15 20.35 22.23 11.07
C GLN A 15 19.14 21.64 10.37
N VAL A 16 17.94 21.69 11.00
CA VAL A 16 16.69 21.19 10.39
C VAL A 16 16.31 21.96 9.12
N LEU A 17 16.48 23.30 9.12
CA LEU A 17 16.16 24.13 7.95
C LEU A 17 17.14 23.97 6.78
N ASN A 18 18.35 23.50 7.06
CA ASN A 18 19.38 23.26 6.05
C ASN A 18 19.40 21.81 5.54
N GLU A 19 18.58 20.93 6.12
CA GLU A 19 18.43 19.55 5.66
C GLU A 19 17.93 19.56 4.21
N LYS A 20 18.63 18.83 3.34
CA LYS A 20 18.27 18.71 1.93
C LYS A 20 17.64 17.36 1.72
N ALA A 21 16.53 17.34 0.96
CA ALA A 21 15.91 16.11 0.54
C ALA A 21 16.90 15.31 -0.34
N GLU A 22 17.09 14.03 -0.01
CA GLU A 22 17.93 13.12 -0.82
C GLU A 22 17.23 12.77 -2.14
N ILE A 23 15.90 12.63 -2.10
CA ILE A 23 15.07 12.33 -3.28
C ILE A 23 14.49 13.63 -3.80
N VAL A 24 14.90 14.00 -4.99
CA VAL A 24 14.49 15.23 -5.67
C VAL A 24 14.02 14.94 -7.09
N ASN A 25 13.27 15.85 -7.67
CA ASN A 25 12.88 15.78 -9.07
C ASN A 25 14.12 15.85 -9.98
N PRO A 26 14.13 15.11 -11.12
CA PRO A 26 15.14 15.29 -12.14
C PRO A 26 15.03 16.69 -12.79
N ILE A 27 16.07 17.12 -13.54
CA ILE A 27 16.09 18.44 -14.19
C ILE A 27 14.94 18.61 -15.20
N ASN A 28 14.59 17.53 -15.90
CA ASN A 28 13.48 17.49 -16.86
C ASN A 28 12.55 16.33 -16.46
N PRO A 29 11.64 16.54 -15.51
CA PRO A 29 10.77 15.49 -15.02
C PRO A 29 9.69 15.12 -16.06
N ASP A 30 9.34 13.85 -16.08
CA ASP A 30 8.20 13.35 -16.84
C ASP A 30 6.91 13.51 -16.02
N TYR A 31 5.87 14.08 -16.62
CA TYR A 31 4.57 14.34 -16.01
C TYR A 31 3.47 13.38 -16.49
N ASP A 32 3.83 12.32 -17.19
CA ASP A 32 2.88 11.34 -17.70
C ASP A 32 3.32 9.92 -17.33
N VAL A 33 2.52 9.27 -16.47
CA VAL A 33 2.63 7.83 -16.16
C VAL A 33 1.70 7.09 -17.12
N PRO A 34 2.21 6.36 -18.13
CA PRO A 34 1.37 5.80 -19.19
C PRO A 34 0.34 4.79 -18.70
N ASP A 35 0.76 3.86 -17.83
CA ASP A 35 -0.08 2.79 -17.31
C ASP A 35 0.39 2.33 -15.91
N GLY A 36 -0.28 1.31 -15.35
CA GLY A 36 0.03 0.75 -14.04
C GLY A 36 1.01 -0.43 -14.05
N SER A 37 1.74 -0.66 -15.15
CA SER A 37 2.74 -1.73 -15.18
C SER A 37 3.96 -1.41 -14.30
N ILE A 38 4.56 -2.44 -13.70
CA ILE A 38 5.70 -2.30 -12.80
C ILE A 38 6.74 -3.34 -13.15
N THR A 39 8.02 -2.93 -13.28
CA THR A 39 9.12 -3.86 -13.55
C THR A 39 10.26 -3.63 -12.58
N PHE A 40 10.58 -4.64 -11.80
CA PHE A 40 11.81 -4.73 -11.02
C PHE A 40 12.80 -5.60 -11.79
N LYS A 41 14.01 -5.10 -12.01
CA LYS A 41 15.11 -5.83 -12.65
C LYS A 41 16.34 -5.74 -11.78
N ASN A 42 16.78 -6.88 -11.24
CA ASN A 42 17.97 -7.01 -10.38
C ASN A 42 18.01 -5.95 -9.25
N VAL A 43 16.84 -5.63 -8.65
CA VAL A 43 16.74 -4.55 -7.67
C VAL A 43 17.24 -5.01 -6.31
N ASN A 44 18.21 -4.24 -5.78
CA ASN A 44 18.66 -4.31 -4.40
C ASN A 44 18.30 -3.02 -3.67
N PHE A 45 18.05 -3.14 -2.35
CA PHE A 45 17.71 -1.98 -1.53
C PHE A 45 18.19 -2.10 -0.08
N ARG A 46 18.74 -1.00 0.46
CA ARG A 46 19.08 -0.78 1.88
C ARG A 46 18.54 0.56 2.33
N TYR A 47 18.08 0.63 3.59
CA TYR A 47 17.77 1.94 4.21
C TYR A 47 19.04 2.71 4.60
N ASN A 48 20.11 1.98 4.90
CA ASN A 48 21.40 2.58 5.24
C ASN A 48 22.51 1.82 4.50
N GLN A 49 23.32 2.55 3.75
CA GLN A 49 24.43 1.98 2.97
C GLN A 49 25.50 1.27 3.83
N THR A 50 25.54 1.57 5.14
CA THR A 50 26.46 0.89 6.08
C THR A 50 25.95 -0.47 6.56
N SER A 51 24.71 -0.85 6.21
CA SER A 51 24.17 -2.16 6.58
C SER A 51 24.85 -3.28 5.77
N GLU A 52 25.27 -4.35 6.46
CA GLU A 52 25.96 -5.48 5.82
C GLU A 52 25.06 -6.19 4.80
N LYS A 53 23.78 -6.36 5.12
CA LYS A 53 22.80 -7.05 4.25
C LYS A 53 21.80 -6.08 3.61
N PRO A 54 21.43 -6.28 2.35
CA PRO A 54 20.30 -5.58 1.75
C PRO A 54 18.98 -6.00 2.41
N ILE A 55 18.02 -5.10 2.42
CA ILE A 55 16.64 -5.35 2.86
C ILE A 55 15.85 -6.07 1.75
N LEU A 56 16.13 -5.71 0.50
CA LEU A 56 15.66 -6.42 -0.70
C LEU A 56 16.89 -6.81 -1.52
N GLU A 57 16.91 -8.07 -1.98
CA GLU A 57 18.04 -8.63 -2.70
C GLU A 57 17.59 -9.29 -4.00
N ASN A 58 18.14 -8.80 -5.11
CA ASN A 58 17.96 -9.34 -6.46
C ASN A 58 16.47 -9.53 -6.84
N ILE A 59 15.66 -8.52 -6.60
CA ILE A 59 14.23 -8.56 -6.95
C ILE A 59 14.08 -8.48 -8.47
N ASN A 60 13.42 -9.49 -9.04
CA ASN A 60 13.11 -9.58 -10.46
C ASN A 60 11.65 -9.96 -10.64
N ILE A 61 10.82 -9.04 -11.14
CA ILE A 61 9.41 -9.29 -11.44
C ILE A 61 8.89 -8.24 -12.43
N HIS A 62 7.99 -8.68 -13.29
CA HIS A 62 7.14 -7.80 -14.09
C HIS A 62 5.68 -8.01 -13.68
N ILE A 63 4.97 -6.90 -13.42
CA ILE A 63 3.55 -6.83 -13.11
C ILE A 63 2.88 -6.07 -14.25
N ASN A 64 1.86 -6.67 -14.85
CA ASN A 64 1.12 -6.04 -15.94
C ASN A 64 0.15 -4.97 -15.40
N SER A 65 -0.16 -3.97 -16.23
CA SER A 65 -1.20 -3.00 -15.92
C SER A 65 -2.55 -3.70 -15.70
N GLY A 66 -3.26 -3.31 -14.64
CA GLY A 66 -4.55 -3.90 -14.26
C GLY A 66 -4.45 -5.20 -13.45
N GLU A 67 -3.27 -5.79 -13.33
CA GLU A 67 -3.07 -7.05 -12.60
C GLU A 67 -3.26 -6.86 -11.08
N THR A 68 -3.83 -7.87 -10.43
CA THR A 68 -3.95 -7.93 -8.98
C THR A 68 -2.88 -8.84 -8.41
N ILE A 69 -1.97 -8.28 -7.61
CA ILE A 69 -0.87 -8.99 -6.98
C ILE A 69 -1.10 -9.09 -5.47
N GLY A 70 -1.10 -10.31 -4.95
CA GLY A 70 -0.99 -10.55 -3.52
C GLY A 70 0.48 -10.57 -3.09
N ILE A 71 0.80 -9.99 -1.92
CA ILE A 71 2.15 -10.12 -1.33
C ILE A 71 2.00 -10.69 0.08
N MET A 72 2.66 -11.82 0.32
CA MET A 72 2.76 -12.40 1.64
C MET A 72 4.21 -12.63 2.06
N GLY A 73 4.40 -12.85 3.35
CA GLY A 73 5.69 -13.15 3.98
C GLY A 73 5.65 -12.83 5.47
N GLY A 74 6.60 -13.37 6.21
CA GLY A 74 6.73 -13.16 7.65
C GLY A 74 6.94 -11.68 8.04
N THR A 75 6.89 -11.41 9.33
CA THR A 75 7.28 -10.09 9.86
C THR A 75 8.75 -9.84 9.54
N GLY A 76 9.06 -8.68 8.97
CA GLY A 76 10.44 -8.34 8.56
C GLY A 76 10.84 -8.85 7.18
N SER A 77 9.98 -9.53 6.41
CA SER A 77 10.29 -10.00 5.05
C SER A 77 10.38 -8.91 3.98
N ALA A 78 10.36 -7.65 4.37
CA ALA A 78 10.53 -6.46 3.52
C ALA A 78 9.35 -6.09 2.59
N LYS A 79 8.11 -6.56 2.87
CA LYS A 79 6.91 -6.24 2.07
C LYS A 79 6.68 -4.74 1.91
N SER A 80 6.69 -3.98 3.02
CA SER A 80 6.50 -2.52 2.97
C SER A 80 7.66 -1.82 2.26
N SER A 81 8.89 -2.33 2.37
CA SER A 81 10.03 -1.79 1.62
C SER A 81 9.84 -1.98 0.11
N PHE A 82 9.36 -3.15 -0.31
CA PHE A 82 9.06 -3.44 -1.72
C PHE A 82 8.09 -2.43 -2.32
N VAL A 83 6.96 -2.16 -1.65
CA VAL A 83 5.94 -1.22 -2.17
C VAL A 83 6.38 0.24 -2.06
N ASN A 84 7.17 0.61 -1.07
CA ASN A 84 7.67 1.98 -0.90
C ASN A 84 8.60 2.43 -2.03
N LEU A 85 9.29 1.49 -2.69
CA LEU A 85 10.10 1.79 -3.88
C LEU A 85 9.24 2.21 -5.08
N ILE A 86 8.03 1.65 -5.24
CA ILE A 86 7.14 1.93 -6.37
C ILE A 86 6.72 3.41 -6.39
N SER A 87 6.43 3.99 -5.21
CA SER A 87 6.09 5.41 -5.05
C SER A 87 7.32 6.32 -4.89
N ARG A 88 8.52 5.75 -5.07
CA ARG A 88 9.80 6.43 -4.89
C ARG A 88 9.88 7.19 -3.56
N LEU A 89 9.54 6.51 -2.45
CA LEU A 89 9.87 7.00 -1.10
C LEU A 89 11.34 6.75 -0.79
N TYR A 90 11.97 5.83 -1.51
CA TYR A 90 13.39 5.51 -1.49
C TYR A 90 13.85 5.18 -2.90
N ASP A 91 15.13 5.41 -3.20
CA ASP A 91 15.75 4.99 -4.45
C ASP A 91 16.39 3.60 -4.29
N ILE A 92 16.43 2.82 -5.37
CA ILE A 92 17.11 1.53 -5.42
C ILE A 92 18.64 1.73 -5.40
N GLU A 93 19.38 0.71 -4.98
CA GLU A 93 20.83 0.72 -5.05
C GLU A 93 21.30 0.75 -6.51
N PRO A 94 22.45 1.42 -6.79
CA PRO A 94 23.09 1.30 -8.08
C PRO A 94 23.51 -0.18 -8.32
N PRO A 95 23.62 -0.60 -9.58
CA PRO A 95 24.08 -1.95 -9.90
C PRO A 95 25.48 -2.21 -9.33
N ALA A 96 25.74 -3.46 -8.99
CA ALA A 96 27.03 -3.87 -8.39
C ALA A 96 28.21 -3.72 -9.37
N ASP A 97 27.95 -3.80 -10.65
CA ASP A 97 28.93 -3.60 -11.74
C ASP A 97 28.24 -2.90 -12.93
N GLU A 98 29.05 -2.26 -13.80
CA GLU A 98 28.58 -1.49 -14.94
C GLU A 98 27.89 -2.34 -16.04
N ASN A 99 28.04 -3.65 -16.01
CA ASN A 99 27.44 -4.57 -16.97
C ASN A 99 26.10 -5.13 -16.48
N THR A 100 25.73 -4.92 -15.22
CA THR A 100 24.49 -5.41 -14.63
C THR A 100 23.40 -4.34 -14.74
N GLU A 101 22.35 -4.63 -15.49
CA GLU A 101 21.17 -3.77 -15.54
C GLU A 101 20.39 -3.90 -14.22
N SER A 102 20.18 -2.78 -13.53
CA SER A 102 19.32 -2.67 -12.34
C SER A 102 18.41 -1.46 -12.50
N TYR A 103 17.10 -1.70 -12.49
CA TYR A 103 16.11 -0.62 -12.63
C TYR A 103 14.76 -0.98 -12.00
N LEU A 104 13.99 0.05 -11.70
CA LEU A 104 12.59 -0.01 -11.33
C LEU A 104 11.79 0.89 -12.27
N LEU A 105 10.91 0.28 -13.06
CA LEU A 105 10.04 0.99 -13.98
C LEU A 105 8.60 0.98 -13.48
N VAL A 106 7.89 2.09 -13.71
CA VAL A 106 6.45 2.24 -13.60
C VAL A 106 5.93 2.78 -14.92
N GLY A 107 4.91 2.16 -15.52
CA GLY A 107 4.44 2.55 -16.84
C GLY A 107 5.53 2.48 -17.92
N GLY A 108 6.49 1.57 -17.78
CA GLY A 108 7.59 1.37 -18.71
C GLY A 108 8.74 2.40 -18.60
N LYS A 109 8.67 3.39 -17.68
CA LYS A 109 9.70 4.41 -17.48
C LYS A 109 10.32 4.28 -16.08
N ASP A 110 11.59 4.66 -15.95
CA ASP A 110 12.28 4.64 -14.64
C ASP A 110 11.58 5.58 -13.65
N VAL A 111 11.35 5.09 -12.43
CA VAL A 111 10.71 5.89 -11.37
C VAL A 111 11.46 7.19 -11.06
N LYS A 112 12.77 7.24 -11.37
CA LYS A 112 13.61 8.43 -11.19
C LYS A 112 13.38 9.50 -12.26
N SER A 113 12.75 9.15 -13.38
CA SER A 113 12.47 10.10 -14.46
C SER A 113 11.24 10.96 -14.21
N TYR A 114 10.34 10.53 -13.33
CA TYR A 114 9.09 11.24 -13.07
C TYR A 114 9.24 12.43 -12.15
N ASP A 115 8.33 13.40 -12.31
CA ASP A 115 7.97 14.33 -11.26
C ASP A 115 7.41 13.53 -10.06
N LEU A 116 7.89 13.82 -8.85
CA LEU A 116 7.54 13.06 -7.64
C LEU A 116 6.05 13.18 -7.30
N ASP A 117 5.47 14.36 -7.48
CA ASP A 117 4.06 14.58 -7.16
C ASP A 117 3.18 13.83 -8.17
N THR A 118 3.55 13.88 -9.46
CA THR A 118 2.87 13.12 -10.52
C THR A 118 2.92 11.62 -10.25
N LEU A 119 4.09 11.05 -9.99
CA LEU A 119 4.21 9.62 -9.68
C LEU A 119 3.35 9.24 -8.46
N ARG A 120 3.39 10.04 -7.39
CA ARG A 120 2.64 9.79 -6.16
C ARG A 120 1.16 10.08 -6.26
N GLN A 121 0.70 10.81 -7.27
CA GLN A 121 -0.72 10.91 -7.59
C GLN A 121 -1.22 9.61 -8.23
N GLU A 122 -0.44 9.03 -9.15
CA GLU A 122 -0.79 7.81 -9.87
C GLU A 122 -0.57 6.53 -9.04
N VAL A 123 0.22 6.59 -7.95
CA VAL A 123 0.46 5.49 -7.02
C VAL A 123 -0.19 5.82 -5.67
N SER A 124 -1.39 5.33 -5.43
CA SER A 124 -2.08 5.51 -4.14
C SER A 124 -1.76 4.40 -3.17
N VAL A 125 -1.46 4.76 -1.93
CA VAL A 125 -1.11 3.82 -0.86
C VAL A 125 -2.08 3.96 0.30
N VAL A 126 -2.70 2.85 0.73
CA VAL A 126 -3.47 2.75 1.97
C VAL A 126 -2.63 1.98 2.97
N LEU A 127 -2.18 2.67 4.00
CA LEU A 127 -1.26 2.13 5.01
C LEU A 127 -1.99 1.27 6.04
N GLN A 128 -1.28 0.40 6.73
CA GLN A 128 -1.77 -0.38 7.86
C GLN A 128 -2.33 0.51 8.97
N LYS A 129 -1.62 1.60 9.31
CA LYS A 129 -2.08 2.60 10.30
C LYS A 129 -2.82 3.72 9.58
N ASN A 130 -4.12 3.59 9.53
CA ASN A 130 -5.02 4.56 8.89
C ASN A 130 -5.26 5.77 9.77
N VAL A 131 -5.15 6.97 9.19
CA VAL A 131 -5.38 8.24 9.87
C VAL A 131 -6.51 9.01 9.18
N LEU A 132 -7.49 9.44 9.98
CA LEU A 132 -8.51 10.39 9.58
C LEU A 132 -8.27 11.72 10.31
N PHE A 133 -8.62 12.82 9.64
CA PHE A 133 -8.49 14.15 10.19
C PHE A 133 -9.82 14.63 10.79
N SER A 134 -9.76 15.59 11.72
CA SER A 134 -10.95 16.24 12.23
C SER A 134 -11.66 17.00 11.10
N GLY A 135 -12.97 16.81 10.95
CA GLY A 135 -13.80 17.36 9.88
C GLY A 135 -14.90 16.39 9.48
N SER A 136 -15.69 16.73 8.47
CA SER A 136 -16.72 15.81 7.96
C SER A 136 -16.12 14.58 7.25
N ILE A 137 -16.94 13.55 6.99
CA ILE A 137 -16.57 12.44 6.14
C ILE A 137 -16.18 12.95 4.75
N LEU A 138 -16.97 13.89 4.17
CA LEU A 138 -16.65 14.51 2.86
C LEU A 138 -15.29 15.21 2.87
N ASP A 139 -14.98 15.99 3.92
CA ASP A 139 -13.67 16.64 4.04
C ASP A 139 -12.54 15.60 4.05
N ASN A 140 -12.72 14.51 4.78
CA ASN A 140 -11.76 13.43 4.83
C ASN A 140 -11.57 12.73 3.48
N LEU A 141 -12.62 12.55 2.71
CA LEU A 141 -12.56 11.96 1.37
C LEU A 141 -11.85 12.88 0.37
N ARG A 142 -12.13 14.19 0.44
CA ARG A 142 -11.51 15.21 -0.42
C ARG A 142 -10.02 15.43 -0.19
N TRP A 143 -9.43 14.84 0.83
CA TRP A 143 -7.97 14.71 0.88
C TRP A 143 -7.39 13.83 -0.24
N GLY A 144 -8.21 12.96 -0.85
CA GLY A 144 -7.83 12.21 -2.05
C GLY A 144 -7.87 13.06 -3.32
N ASP A 145 -8.98 13.81 -3.51
CA ASP A 145 -9.17 14.79 -4.57
C ASP A 145 -9.98 15.97 -4.02
N PRO A 146 -9.35 17.17 -3.85
CA PRO A 146 -10.04 18.35 -3.34
C PRO A 146 -11.24 18.83 -4.17
N ASN A 147 -11.26 18.47 -5.46
CA ASN A 147 -12.31 18.87 -6.40
C ASN A 147 -13.40 17.81 -6.56
N ALA A 148 -13.30 16.66 -5.87
CA ALA A 148 -14.28 15.59 -5.97
C ALA A 148 -15.67 16.05 -5.63
N THR A 149 -16.64 15.76 -6.49
CA THR A 149 -18.05 15.99 -6.24
C THR A 149 -18.56 15.06 -5.14
N GLU A 150 -19.73 15.37 -4.57
CA GLU A 150 -20.34 14.50 -3.56
C GLU A 150 -20.67 13.12 -4.16
N GLU A 151 -21.14 13.08 -5.42
CA GLU A 151 -21.44 11.84 -6.14
C GLU A 151 -20.19 10.97 -6.33
N GLU A 152 -19.04 11.56 -6.64
CA GLU A 152 -17.77 10.85 -6.73
C GLU A 152 -17.33 10.29 -5.38
N CYS A 153 -17.49 11.08 -4.30
CA CYS A 153 -17.24 10.63 -2.94
C CYS A 153 -18.15 9.43 -2.56
N ILE A 154 -19.44 9.52 -2.88
CA ILE A 154 -20.40 8.43 -2.64
C ILE A 154 -20.01 7.18 -3.44
N LYS A 155 -19.63 7.34 -4.72
CA LYS A 155 -19.19 6.21 -5.55
C LYS A 155 -17.95 5.54 -4.96
N ALA A 156 -16.94 6.29 -4.55
CA ALA A 156 -15.74 5.75 -3.92
C ALA A 156 -16.07 5.02 -2.60
N CYS A 157 -17.00 5.54 -1.80
CA CYS A 157 -17.47 4.89 -0.57
C CYS A 157 -18.20 3.58 -0.85
N LYS A 158 -18.99 3.49 -1.92
CA LYS A 158 -19.64 2.24 -2.35
C LYS A 158 -18.61 1.17 -2.72
N LEU A 159 -17.59 1.53 -3.49
CA LEU A 159 -16.50 0.60 -3.85
C LEU A 159 -15.74 0.08 -2.60
N ALA A 160 -15.58 0.93 -1.60
CA ALA A 160 -14.95 0.58 -0.31
C ALA A 160 -15.93 -0.02 0.70
N CYS A 161 -17.21 -0.28 0.34
CA CYS A 161 -18.30 -0.71 1.23
C CYS A 161 -18.46 0.21 2.45
N ALA A 162 -18.11 1.50 2.34
CA ALA A 162 -18.22 2.47 3.43
C ALA A 162 -19.61 3.10 3.51
N ASP A 163 -20.34 3.16 2.42
CA ASP A 163 -21.71 3.69 2.34
C ASP A 163 -22.69 2.99 3.30
N GLU A 164 -22.52 1.69 3.52
CA GLU A 164 -23.39 0.89 4.39
C GLU A 164 -23.47 1.39 5.84
N PHE A 165 -22.36 1.88 6.39
CA PHE A 165 -22.37 2.44 7.72
C PHE A 165 -22.62 3.96 7.72
N ILE A 166 -22.16 4.68 6.66
CA ILE A 166 -22.38 6.11 6.53
C ILE A 166 -23.88 6.44 6.46
N GLU A 167 -24.64 5.67 5.67
CA GLU A 167 -26.09 5.85 5.53
C GLU A 167 -26.87 5.62 6.83
N LYS A 168 -26.28 4.93 7.80
CA LYS A 168 -26.88 4.71 9.14
C LYS A 168 -26.53 5.80 10.14
N MET A 169 -25.58 6.71 9.80
CA MET A 169 -25.21 7.83 10.64
C MET A 169 -26.25 8.95 10.51
N PRO A 170 -26.58 9.70 11.58
CA PRO A 170 -27.59 10.77 11.53
C PRO A 170 -27.30 11.82 10.46
N ASP A 171 -26.04 12.28 10.36
CA ASP A 171 -25.61 13.33 9.42
C ASP A 171 -24.97 12.76 8.16
N LYS A 172 -25.03 11.42 7.95
CA LYS A 172 -24.49 10.72 6.79
C LYS A 172 -23.09 11.19 6.43
N TYR A 173 -22.85 11.65 5.20
CA TYR A 173 -21.55 12.12 4.71
C TYR A 173 -21.07 13.42 5.38
N ASN A 174 -21.97 14.17 6.03
CA ASN A 174 -21.63 15.34 6.84
C ASN A 174 -21.28 14.99 8.30
N THR A 175 -21.34 13.72 8.68
CA THR A 175 -20.97 13.27 10.02
C THR A 175 -19.54 13.70 10.33
N HIS A 176 -19.38 14.37 11.50
CA HIS A 176 -18.08 14.81 11.97
C HIS A 176 -17.21 13.64 12.44
N ILE A 177 -15.99 13.58 11.93
CA ILE A 177 -14.95 12.67 12.35
C ILE A 177 -14.03 13.41 13.33
N GLU A 178 -13.79 12.81 14.49
CA GLU A 178 -12.82 13.32 15.45
C GLU A 178 -11.38 13.08 14.99
N GLN A 179 -10.43 13.81 15.58
CA GLN A 179 -9.01 13.68 15.24
C GLN A 179 -8.54 12.22 15.38
N GLY A 180 -7.88 11.73 14.35
CA GLY A 180 -7.45 10.33 14.31
C GLY A 180 -8.59 9.33 14.10
N GLY A 181 -9.83 9.78 13.90
CA GLY A 181 -11.01 8.91 13.74
C GLY A 181 -11.39 8.19 15.03
N ALA A 182 -11.33 8.88 16.18
CA ALA A 182 -11.62 8.26 17.49
C ALA A 182 -13.08 7.79 17.64
N ASN A 183 -14.00 8.42 16.91
CA ASN A 183 -15.43 8.11 16.93
C ASN A 183 -15.90 7.10 15.86
N VAL A 184 -14.98 6.45 15.16
CA VAL A 184 -15.28 5.40 14.17
C VAL A 184 -14.46 4.13 14.46
N SER A 185 -15.01 2.96 14.11
CA SER A 185 -14.33 1.69 14.30
C SER A 185 -13.11 1.55 13.38
N GLY A 186 -12.18 0.63 13.70
CA GLY A 186 -11.01 0.35 12.87
C GLY A 186 -11.38 0.00 11.43
N GLY A 187 -12.36 -0.89 11.23
CA GLY A 187 -12.84 -1.27 9.89
C GLY A 187 -13.55 -0.13 9.13
N GLN A 188 -14.29 0.74 9.83
CA GLN A 188 -14.87 1.94 9.23
C GLN A 188 -13.78 2.91 8.77
N LYS A 189 -12.75 3.12 9.62
CA LYS A 189 -11.60 3.96 9.31
C LYS A 189 -10.84 3.43 8.08
N GLN A 190 -10.59 2.13 8.01
CA GLN A 190 -9.94 1.51 6.86
C GLN A 190 -10.71 1.72 5.57
N ARG A 191 -12.03 1.48 5.59
CA ARG A 191 -12.91 1.67 4.42
C ARG A 191 -12.95 3.13 3.95
N LEU A 192 -12.96 4.11 4.85
CA LEU A 192 -12.86 5.53 4.49
C LEU A 192 -11.50 5.87 3.87
N CYS A 193 -10.40 5.31 4.37
CA CYS A 193 -9.08 5.52 3.78
C CYS A 193 -8.94 4.85 2.40
N ILE A 194 -9.57 3.69 2.18
CA ILE A 194 -9.66 3.06 0.86
C ILE A 194 -10.46 3.96 -0.10
N ALA A 195 -11.64 4.47 0.31
CA ALA A 195 -12.45 5.38 -0.50
C ALA A 195 -11.67 6.66 -0.86
N ARG A 196 -10.92 7.23 0.10
CA ARG A 196 -10.02 8.37 -0.15
C ARG A 196 -8.97 8.06 -1.22
N ALA A 197 -8.34 6.89 -1.17
CA ALA A 197 -7.33 6.49 -2.15
C ALA A 197 -7.92 6.29 -3.55
N LEU A 198 -9.15 5.78 -3.64
CA LEU A 198 -9.87 5.57 -4.90
C LEU A 198 -10.25 6.88 -5.60
N LEU A 199 -10.50 7.97 -4.84
CA LEU A 199 -10.82 9.28 -5.40
C LEU A 199 -9.68 9.87 -6.24
N LYS A 200 -8.44 9.49 -5.99
CA LYS A 200 -7.31 9.86 -6.86
C LYS A 200 -7.38 9.24 -8.25
N LYS A 201 -8.22 8.21 -8.45
CA LYS A 201 -8.31 7.42 -9.69
C LYS A 201 -6.92 6.91 -10.13
N PRO A 202 -6.15 6.28 -9.22
CA PRO A 202 -4.75 5.97 -9.45
C PRO A 202 -4.59 4.85 -10.47
N LYS A 203 -3.43 4.79 -11.13
CA LYS A 203 -3.03 3.66 -11.98
C LYS A 203 -2.55 2.46 -11.17
N ILE A 204 -2.02 2.72 -9.97
CA ILE A 204 -1.57 1.69 -9.03
C ILE A 204 -2.17 1.96 -7.66
N LEU A 205 -2.89 0.97 -7.10
CA LEU A 205 -3.45 0.99 -5.75
C LEU A 205 -2.72 -0.03 -4.88
N ILE A 206 -2.06 0.44 -3.83
CA ILE A 206 -1.35 -0.39 -2.86
C ILE A 206 -2.15 -0.43 -1.56
N LEU A 207 -2.45 -1.63 -1.08
CA LEU A 207 -3.15 -1.89 0.17
C LEU A 207 -2.19 -2.61 1.12
N ASP A 208 -1.54 -1.87 2.03
CA ASP A 208 -0.59 -2.45 3.00
C ASP A 208 -1.33 -2.85 4.27
N ASP A 209 -1.71 -4.13 4.36
CA ASP A 209 -2.48 -4.73 5.47
C ASP A 209 -3.73 -3.90 5.87
N SER A 210 -4.26 -3.17 4.90
CA SER A 210 -5.28 -2.13 5.11
C SER A 210 -6.69 -2.68 5.25
N THR A 211 -6.90 -3.99 5.13
CA THR A 211 -8.18 -4.66 5.38
C THR A 211 -8.16 -5.54 6.63
N SER A 212 -7.08 -5.52 7.42
CA SER A 212 -6.91 -6.38 8.60
C SER A 212 -7.98 -6.20 9.70
N ALA A 213 -8.55 -4.99 9.83
CA ALA A 213 -9.66 -4.71 10.75
C ALA A 213 -11.05 -4.78 10.08
N VAL A 214 -11.11 -5.14 8.79
CA VAL A 214 -12.36 -5.38 8.06
C VAL A 214 -12.69 -6.88 8.18
N ASP A 215 -13.98 -7.20 8.34
CA ASP A 215 -14.42 -8.59 8.35
C ASP A 215 -14.24 -9.25 6.97
N THR A 216 -14.08 -10.56 6.95
CA THR A 216 -13.75 -11.35 5.75
C THR A 216 -14.78 -11.17 4.62
N LEU A 217 -16.07 -11.06 4.97
CA LEU A 217 -17.14 -10.89 3.97
C LEU A 217 -17.04 -9.50 3.29
N THR A 218 -16.87 -8.45 4.07
CA THR A 218 -16.70 -7.08 3.57
C THR A 218 -15.40 -6.96 2.75
N ASP A 219 -14.29 -7.56 3.19
CA ASP A 219 -13.02 -7.59 2.43
C ASP A 219 -13.21 -8.26 1.07
N SER A 220 -13.88 -9.40 1.01
CA SER A 220 -14.19 -10.09 -0.25
C SER A 220 -15.05 -9.23 -1.18
N ARG A 221 -16.04 -8.48 -0.64
CA ARG A 221 -16.89 -7.57 -1.43
C ARG A 221 -16.09 -6.40 -2.00
N ILE A 222 -15.17 -5.81 -1.23
CA ILE A 222 -14.27 -4.75 -1.69
C ILE A 222 -13.39 -5.26 -2.83
N ARG A 223 -12.78 -6.45 -2.71
CA ARG A 223 -11.95 -7.05 -3.78
C ARG A 223 -12.76 -7.33 -5.04
N LYS A 224 -13.98 -7.84 -4.89
CA LYS A 224 -14.89 -8.04 -6.02
C LYS A 224 -15.20 -6.71 -6.72
N ALA A 225 -15.55 -5.66 -5.97
CA ALA A 225 -15.79 -4.33 -6.51
C ALA A 225 -14.57 -3.77 -7.26
N PHE A 226 -13.36 -4.00 -6.75
CA PHE A 226 -12.14 -3.58 -7.45
C PHE A 226 -11.95 -4.29 -8.79
N LYS A 227 -12.26 -5.58 -8.84
CA LYS A 227 -12.14 -6.36 -10.08
C LYS A 227 -13.15 -5.90 -11.15
N GLU A 228 -14.37 -5.53 -10.74
CA GLU A 228 -15.45 -5.16 -11.63
C GLU A 228 -15.42 -3.68 -12.05
N GLU A 229 -15.07 -2.77 -11.12
CA GLU A 229 -15.24 -1.32 -11.30
C GLU A 229 -13.94 -0.57 -11.62
N ILE A 230 -12.77 -1.13 -11.27
CA ILE A 230 -11.46 -0.54 -11.55
C ILE A 230 -10.50 -1.59 -12.17
N PRO A 231 -10.90 -2.29 -13.24
CA PRO A 231 -10.09 -3.38 -13.84
C PRO A 231 -8.72 -2.89 -14.32
N ASP A 232 -8.62 -1.67 -14.84
CA ASP A 232 -7.40 -1.11 -15.40
C ASP A 232 -6.38 -0.64 -14.34
N THR A 233 -6.81 -0.47 -13.09
CA THR A 233 -5.92 -0.13 -11.97
C THR A 233 -5.14 -1.37 -11.54
N THR A 234 -3.83 -1.30 -11.46
CA THR A 234 -2.99 -2.35 -10.85
C THR A 234 -3.16 -2.35 -9.34
N LYS A 235 -3.47 -3.50 -8.75
CA LYS A 235 -3.71 -3.64 -7.32
C LYS A 235 -2.61 -4.47 -6.67
N ILE A 236 -1.95 -3.92 -5.65
CA ILE A 236 -0.98 -4.66 -4.83
C ILE A 236 -1.56 -4.77 -3.42
N ILE A 237 -1.83 -6.00 -3.00
CA ILE A 237 -2.46 -6.29 -1.70
C ILE A 237 -1.45 -7.01 -0.82
N ILE A 238 -0.90 -6.31 0.17
CA ILE A 238 -0.12 -6.93 1.23
C ILE A 238 -1.10 -7.40 2.30
N ALA A 239 -1.10 -8.69 2.59
CA ALA A 239 -1.96 -9.25 3.63
C ALA A 239 -1.25 -10.30 4.45
N GLN A 240 -1.65 -10.38 5.72
CA GLN A 240 -1.25 -11.45 6.63
C GLN A 240 -2.18 -12.67 6.48
N ARG A 241 -3.44 -12.45 6.04
CA ARG A 241 -4.41 -13.51 5.80
C ARG A 241 -4.35 -13.95 4.34
N ILE A 242 -4.18 -15.24 4.11
CA ILE A 242 -4.21 -15.81 2.74
C ILE A 242 -5.58 -15.58 2.10
N SER A 243 -6.67 -15.63 2.86
CA SER A 243 -8.03 -15.36 2.36
C SER A 243 -8.18 -13.99 1.69
N SER A 244 -7.33 -13.01 2.01
CA SER A 244 -7.36 -11.68 1.39
C SER A 244 -6.62 -11.59 0.05
N ILE A 245 -5.79 -12.60 -0.29
CA ILE A 245 -4.98 -12.60 -1.51
C ILE A 245 -5.15 -13.83 -2.39
N MET A 246 -5.89 -14.84 -1.94
CA MET A 246 -6.04 -16.10 -2.67
C MET A 246 -6.71 -15.96 -4.05
N ASP A 247 -7.50 -14.91 -4.24
CA ASP A 247 -8.17 -14.59 -5.50
C ASP A 247 -7.34 -13.61 -6.39
N ALA A 248 -6.10 -13.27 -5.99
CA ALA A 248 -5.20 -12.45 -6.80
C ALA A 248 -4.75 -13.22 -8.05
N ASP A 249 -4.42 -12.48 -9.12
CA ASP A 249 -3.94 -13.09 -10.37
C ASP A 249 -2.61 -13.80 -10.14
N ARG A 250 -1.72 -13.21 -9.34
CA ARG A 250 -0.50 -13.86 -8.84
C ARG A 250 -0.23 -13.41 -7.40
N ILE A 251 0.46 -14.27 -6.67
CA ILE A 251 0.90 -14.01 -5.30
C ILE A 251 2.42 -14.09 -5.27
N ILE A 252 3.06 -13.12 -4.62
CA ILE A 252 4.48 -13.08 -4.34
C ILE A 252 4.70 -13.53 -2.90
N VAL A 253 5.50 -14.55 -2.70
CA VAL A 253 5.98 -14.97 -1.38
C VAL A 253 7.34 -14.33 -1.15
N LEU A 254 7.42 -13.36 -0.22
CA LEU A 254 8.67 -12.72 0.18
C LEU A 254 9.22 -13.38 1.44
N ASP A 255 10.49 -13.76 1.39
CA ASP A 255 11.21 -14.32 2.52
C ASP A 255 12.63 -13.76 2.57
N ASP A 256 13.04 -13.26 3.73
CA ASP A 256 14.35 -12.60 3.98
C ASP A 256 14.80 -11.66 2.85
N GLY A 257 13.89 -10.80 2.40
CA GLY A 257 14.16 -9.81 1.36
C GLY A 257 14.24 -10.33 -0.07
N LYS A 258 13.92 -11.60 -0.32
CA LYS A 258 13.94 -12.24 -1.63
C LYS A 258 12.55 -12.72 -2.04
N ILE A 259 12.34 -12.85 -3.34
CA ILE A 259 11.17 -13.55 -3.85
C ILE A 259 11.43 -15.07 -3.74
N ASN A 260 10.74 -15.71 -2.79
CA ASN A 260 10.81 -17.15 -2.57
C ASN A 260 9.93 -17.92 -3.56
N GLY A 261 8.79 -17.33 -3.97
CA GLY A 261 7.90 -17.93 -4.96
C GLY A 261 6.94 -16.92 -5.56
N ILE A 262 6.50 -17.18 -6.78
CA ILE A 262 5.47 -16.42 -7.49
C ILE A 262 4.55 -17.41 -8.18
N GLY A 263 3.24 -17.23 -8.05
CA GLY A 263 2.24 -18.06 -8.75
C GLY A 263 0.83 -17.74 -8.27
N THR A 264 -0.13 -18.45 -8.81
CA THR A 264 -1.52 -18.48 -8.33
C THR A 264 -1.60 -19.18 -6.96
N HIS A 265 -2.72 -19.03 -6.27
CA HIS A 265 -2.99 -19.75 -5.02
C HIS A 265 -2.71 -21.26 -5.14
N ASN A 266 -3.25 -21.90 -6.17
CA ASN A 266 -3.11 -23.34 -6.36
C ASN A 266 -1.66 -23.76 -6.67
N GLU A 267 -0.97 -23.03 -7.54
CA GLU A 267 0.43 -23.31 -7.85
C GLU A 267 1.33 -23.18 -6.62
N LEU A 268 1.09 -22.18 -5.76
CA LEU A 268 1.87 -22.01 -4.54
C LEU A 268 1.53 -23.06 -3.48
N LEU A 269 0.30 -23.53 -3.39
CA LEU A 269 -0.04 -24.67 -2.52
C LEU A 269 0.70 -25.95 -2.91
N GLU A 270 0.93 -26.16 -4.20
CA GLU A 270 1.64 -27.33 -4.70
C GLU A 270 3.17 -27.19 -4.57
N ASN A 271 3.71 -25.99 -4.88
CA ASN A 271 5.13 -25.84 -5.16
C ASN A 271 5.89 -24.97 -4.14
N ASN A 272 5.20 -24.32 -3.17
CA ASN A 272 5.84 -23.45 -2.19
C ASN A 272 5.53 -23.91 -0.76
N GLU A 273 6.57 -24.32 -0.03
CA GLU A 273 6.46 -24.85 1.32
C GLU A 273 5.98 -23.78 2.32
N ILE A 274 6.56 -22.57 2.26
CA ILE A 274 6.22 -21.45 3.15
C ILE A 274 4.73 -21.08 2.98
N TYR A 275 4.26 -20.98 1.73
CA TYR A 275 2.87 -20.65 1.45
C TYR A 275 1.91 -21.72 1.99
N ARG A 276 2.23 -22.97 1.79
CA ARG A 276 1.44 -24.14 2.23
C ARG A 276 1.34 -24.20 3.76
N GLU A 277 2.46 -24.01 4.46
CA GLU A 277 2.49 -24.00 5.93
C GLU A 277 1.59 -22.91 6.50
N VAL A 278 1.70 -21.68 6.00
CA VAL A 278 0.87 -20.55 6.45
C VAL A 278 -0.60 -20.82 6.16
N TYR A 279 -0.92 -21.38 4.99
CA TYR A 279 -2.30 -21.73 4.63
C TYR A 279 -2.88 -22.78 5.57
N MET A 280 -2.13 -23.83 5.88
CA MET A 280 -2.57 -24.90 6.79
C MET A 280 -2.77 -24.37 8.20
N GLN A 281 -1.88 -23.52 8.71
CA GLN A 281 -2.06 -22.90 10.03
C GLN A 281 -3.34 -22.06 10.09
N GLN A 282 -3.58 -21.18 9.11
CA GLN A 282 -4.78 -20.34 9.10
C GLN A 282 -6.08 -21.12 8.88
N SER A 283 -6.03 -22.24 8.17
CA SER A 283 -7.18 -23.11 7.95
C SER A 283 -7.55 -23.91 9.21
N ASN A 284 -6.56 -24.32 9.99
CA ASN A 284 -6.78 -25.05 11.23
C ASN A 284 -7.33 -24.13 12.34
N ASP A 285 -6.83 -22.90 12.45
CA ASP A 285 -7.32 -21.91 13.42
C ASP A 285 -8.80 -21.54 13.17
N ASN A 286 -9.24 -21.47 11.90
CA ASN A 286 -10.64 -21.25 11.56
C ASN A 286 -11.54 -22.47 11.87
N GLY A 287 -11.01 -23.68 11.82
CA GLY A 287 -11.75 -24.91 12.13
C GLY A 287 -12.04 -25.15 13.62
N ASP A 288 -11.29 -24.54 14.54
CA ASP A 288 -11.48 -24.68 15.98
C ASP A 288 -12.57 -23.73 16.54
N PHE A 289 -12.91 -22.64 15.83
CA PHE A 289 -14.00 -21.75 16.24
C PHE A 289 -15.38 -22.33 15.94
N ASP A 290 -15.54 -23.09 14.85
CA ASP A 290 -16.84 -23.76 14.54
C ASP A 290 -17.16 -24.94 15.46
N LYS A 291 -16.14 -25.54 16.11
CA LYS A 291 -16.38 -26.65 17.08
C LYS A 291 -16.74 -26.19 18.47
N LYS A 292 -16.45 -24.95 18.87
CA LYS A 292 -16.79 -24.42 20.21
C LYS A 292 -18.15 -23.71 20.29
N GLY A 293 -18.86 -23.52 19.18
CA GLY A 293 -20.20 -22.92 19.11
C GLY A 293 -21.37 -23.91 19.14
N GLY A 294 -21.11 -25.22 19.25
CA GLY A 294 -22.09 -26.27 19.15
C GLY A 294 -22.50 -26.95 20.48
N GLU A 295 -21.98 -26.52 21.63
CA GLU A 295 -22.38 -27.03 22.95
C GLU A 295 -22.64 -25.87 23.92
N ALA A 296 -23.82 -25.30 23.86
CA ALA A 296 -24.46 -24.58 24.98
C ALA A 296 -25.97 -24.50 24.74
#